data_cb91daae44479577ea4836fc6d532844
#
_entry.id   cb91daae44479577ea4836fc6d532844
#
_cell.length_a   1.000
_cell.length_b   1.000
_cell.length_c   1.000
_cell.angle_alpha   90.00
_cell.angle_beta   90.00
_cell.angle_gamma   90.00
#
_symmetry.space_group_name_H-M   'P 1'
#
loop_
_entity.id
_entity.type
_entity.pdbx_description
1 polymer ?
#
loop_
_entity_poly.entity_id
_entity_poly.type
_entity_poly.pdbx_seq_one_letter_code
_entity_poly.pdbx_strand_id
1 'polypeptide(L)'
;CKMPRQTGKSTTVVSYLLHYAIFNDNVNIAILANKASTARDLLGRLQLAYENLPKWMQQGVLVWNKGSLELENGSKILAASTSASAVRGGSYNVIFLDEFAFIPNHIADQFFASVYPTISSGQKTKVIIVSTPRGMNHFYRMWHDAERGKNEYLSLIHISEPTRLPG
;
A
#
# COMPACT_ATOMS: atom_id res chain seq x y z
N CYS A 1 7.62 -1.66 5.67
CA CYS A 1 7.30 -1.88 7.07
C CYS A 1 7.22 -3.37 7.38
N LYS A 2 7.96 -3.88 8.35
CA LYS A 2 8.03 -5.28 8.78
C LYS A 2 7.38 -5.40 10.15
N MET A 3 6.25 -6.08 10.21
CA MET A 3 5.49 -6.23 11.47
C MET A 3 4.89 -7.64 11.58
N PRO A 4 4.64 -8.15 12.80
CA PRO A 4 3.91 -9.40 13.00
C PRO A 4 2.48 -9.32 12.43
N ARG A 5 1.84 -10.47 12.31
CA ARG A 5 0.42 -10.53 11.94
C ARG A 5 -0.45 -9.85 13.00
N GLN A 6 -1.61 -9.32 12.58
CA GLN A 6 -2.65 -8.73 13.44
C GLN A 6 -2.20 -7.50 14.28
N THR A 7 -1.16 -6.79 13.87
CA THR A 7 -0.69 -5.56 14.54
C THR A 7 -1.35 -4.28 14.00
N GLY A 8 -2.42 -4.39 13.22
CA GLY A 8 -3.12 -3.22 12.67
C GLY A 8 -2.39 -2.51 11.52
N LYS A 9 -1.28 -3.05 11.01
CA LYS A 9 -0.45 -2.41 9.98
C LYS A 9 -1.23 -1.96 8.74
N SER A 10 -2.02 -2.86 8.15
CA SER A 10 -2.82 -2.54 6.96
C SER A 10 -3.93 -1.53 7.27
N THR A 11 -4.53 -1.60 8.46
CA THR A 11 -5.54 -0.63 8.92
C THR A 11 -4.93 0.76 9.08
N THR A 12 -3.74 0.86 9.68
CA THR A 12 -3.03 2.14 9.84
C THR A 12 -2.71 2.78 8.48
N VAL A 13 -2.20 1.97 7.53
CA VAL A 13 -1.90 2.48 6.17
C VAL A 13 -3.18 2.89 5.46
N VAL A 14 -4.25 2.10 5.54
CA VAL A 14 -5.56 2.42 4.95
C VAL A 14 -6.10 3.75 5.49
N SER A 15 -6.00 3.99 6.80
CA SER A 15 -6.39 5.26 7.42
C SER A 15 -5.54 6.43 6.90
N TYR A 16 -4.23 6.23 6.74
CA TYR A 16 -3.35 7.23 6.14
C TYR A 16 -3.73 7.52 4.68
N LEU A 17 -4.04 6.49 3.88
CA LEU A 17 -4.45 6.65 2.48
C LEU A 17 -5.77 7.43 2.36
N LEU A 18 -6.73 7.14 3.25
CA LEU A 18 -7.99 7.87 3.32
C LEU A 18 -7.75 9.34 3.67
N HIS A 19 -6.96 9.61 4.71
CA HIS A 19 -6.58 10.98 5.07
C HIS A 19 -5.92 11.69 3.88
N TYR A 20 -4.97 11.01 3.21
CA TYR A 20 -4.26 11.59 2.08
C TYR A 20 -5.20 11.93 0.91
N ALA A 21 -6.18 11.06 0.62
CA ALA A 21 -7.16 11.26 -0.46
C ALA A 21 -8.16 12.40 -0.15
N ILE A 22 -8.51 12.60 1.13
CA ILE A 22 -9.48 13.64 1.53
C ILE A 22 -8.84 15.03 1.53
N PHE A 23 -7.61 15.13 2.02
CA PHE A 23 -6.94 16.43 2.24
C PHE A 23 -6.00 16.86 1.11
N ASN A 24 -5.92 16.10 0.02
CA ASN A 24 -5.18 16.48 -1.18
C ASN A 24 -6.05 16.26 -2.41
N ASP A 25 -6.02 17.21 -3.32
CA ASP A 25 -6.79 17.15 -4.56
C ASP A 25 -6.04 16.38 -5.66
N ASN A 26 -6.78 15.74 -6.54
CA ASN A 26 -6.27 15.07 -7.74
C ASN A 26 -5.18 14.04 -7.46
N VAL A 27 -5.28 13.29 -6.35
CA VAL A 27 -4.32 12.24 -6.02
C VAL A 27 -4.80 10.87 -6.50
N ASN A 28 -3.88 10.13 -7.12
CA ASN A 28 -4.11 8.77 -7.56
C ASN A 28 -3.39 7.79 -6.62
N ILE A 29 -4.14 6.86 -6.05
CA ILE A 29 -3.66 5.86 -5.09
C ILE A 29 -3.92 4.46 -5.64
N ALA A 30 -2.91 3.61 -5.64
CA ALA A 30 -3.05 2.19 -5.94
C ALA A 30 -2.88 1.36 -4.67
N ILE A 31 -3.87 0.53 -4.35
CA ILE A 31 -3.82 -0.49 -3.30
C ILE A 31 -3.60 -1.84 -3.99
N LEU A 32 -2.45 -2.44 -3.76
CA LEU A 32 -2.05 -3.68 -4.40
C LEU A 32 -1.78 -4.76 -3.35
N ALA A 33 -2.26 -5.96 -3.61
CA ALA A 33 -2.00 -7.12 -2.77
C ALA A 33 -1.73 -8.36 -3.62
N ASN A 34 -1.24 -9.44 -3.01
CA ASN A 34 -0.99 -10.71 -3.69
C ASN A 34 -2.24 -11.24 -4.43
N LYS A 35 -3.43 -11.01 -3.86
CA LYS A 35 -4.72 -11.38 -4.47
C LYS A 35 -5.62 -10.14 -4.62
N ALA A 36 -6.37 -10.08 -5.72
CA ALA A 36 -7.33 -9.00 -5.95
C ALA A 36 -8.42 -8.93 -4.85
N SER A 37 -8.84 -10.07 -4.29
CA SER A 37 -9.76 -10.12 -3.15
C SER A 37 -9.22 -9.37 -1.94
N THR A 38 -7.95 -9.62 -1.57
CA THR A 38 -7.30 -8.93 -0.44
C THR A 38 -7.21 -7.41 -0.68
N ALA A 39 -6.87 -6.98 -1.90
CA ALA A 39 -6.84 -5.56 -2.23
C ALA A 39 -8.24 -4.91 -2.11
N ARG A 40 -9.28 -5.61 -2.58
CA ARG A 40 -10.67 -5.17 -2.45
C ARG A 40 -11.14 -5.10 -0.99
N ASP A 41 -10.71 -6.05 -0.16
CA ASP A 41 -11.01 -6.03 1.28
C ASP A 41 -10.37 -4.80 1.97
N LEU A 42 -9.16 -4.42 1.57
CA LEU A 42 -8.50 -3.20 2.04
C LEU A 42 -9.25 -1.95 1.61
N LEU A 43 -9.69 -1.90 0.34
CA LEU A 43 -10.53 -0.80 -0.15
C LEU A 43 -11.87 -0.76 0.58
N GLY A 44 -12.50 -1.90 0.86
CA GLY A 44 -13.74 -1.97 1.64
C GLY A 44 -13.57 -1.42 3.07
N ARG A 45 -12.42 -1.67 3.72
CA ARG A 45 -12.10 -1.06 5.02
C ARG A 45 -11.94 0.45 4.92
N LEU A 46 -11.33 0.94 3.84
CA LEU A 46 -11.20 2.36 3.57
C LEU A 46 -12.57 3.01 3.37
N GLN A 47 -13.44 2.36 2.60
CA GLN A 47 -14.81 2.80 2.37
C GLN A 47 -15.61 2.84 3.68
N LEU A 48 -15.49 1.82 4.52
CA LEU A 48 -16.12 1.80 5.84
C LEU A 48 -15.60 2.93 6.74
N ALA A 49 -14.30 3.17 6.72
CA ALA A 49 -13.72 4.29 7.47
C ALA A 49 -14.24 5.65 6.96
N TYR A 50 -14.37 5.80 5.64
CA TYR A 50 -14.96 6.99 5.03
C TYR A 50 -16.42 7.23 5.48
N GLU A 51 -17.26 6.19 5.49
CA GLU A 51 -18.66 6.27 5.94
C GLU A 51 -18.79 6.69 7.39
N ASN A 52 -17.81 6.36 8.24
CA ASN A 52 -17.77 6.74 9.65
C ASN A 52 -17.18 8.13 9.92
N LEU A 53 -16.70 8.83 8.89
CA LEU A 53 -16.25 10.22 9.06
C LEU A 53 -17.42 11.17 9.35
N PRO A 54 -17.19 12.24 10.10
CA PRO A 54 -18.15 13.32 10.22
C PRO A 54 -18.55 13.89 8.85
N LYS A 55 -19.81 14.25 8.66
CA LYS A 55 -20.35 14.73 7.37
C LYS A 55 -19.55 15.88 6.76
N TRP A 56 -19.04 16.76 7.59
CA TRP A 56 -18.23 17.92 7.15
C TRP A 56 -16.85 17.53 6.59
N MET A 57 -16.36 16.30 6.88
CA MET A 57 -15.11 15.76 6.34
C MET A 57 -15.33 14.91 5.08
N GLN A 58 -16.54 14.47 4.83
CA GLN A 58 -16.84 13.61 3.68
C GLN A 58 -16.86 14.47 2.41
N GLN A 59 -15.96 14.16 1.47
CA GLN A 59 -16.02 14.69 0.12
C GLN A 59 -17.19 14.06 -0.64
N GLY A 60 -17.68 14.71 -1.71
CA GLY A 60 -18.61 14.03 -2.62
C GLY A 60 -17.96 12.81 -3.28
N VAL A 61 -18.77 11.82 -3.63
CA VAL A 61 -18.31 10.57 -4.23
C VAL A 61 -18.86 10.44 -5.65
N LEU A 62 -17.96 10.27 -6.61
CA LEU A 62 -18.31 10.06 -8.03
C LEU A 62 -18.40 8.59 -8.40
N VAL A 63 -17.49 7.77 -7.88
CA VAL A 63 -17.45 6.32 -8.11
C VAL A 63 -17.29 5.59 -6.79
N TRP A 64 -18.17 4.61 -6.56
CA TRP A 64 -18.12 3.76 -5.38
C TRP A 64 -18.38 2.30 -5.77
N ASN A 65 -17.33 1.52 -5.87
CA ASN A 65 -17.46 0.11 -6.17
C ASN A 65 -16.39 -0.73 -5.45
N LYS A 66 -16.42 -2.05 -5.62
CA LYS A 66 -15.49 -2.98 -4.94
C LYS A 66 -14.04 -2.87 -5.40
N GLY A 67 -13.76 -2.22 -6.51
CA GLY A 67 -12.42 -2.12 -7.08
C GLY A 67 -11.89 -0.70 -7.16
N SER A 68 -12.75 0.32 -7.03
CA SER A 68 -12.35 1.71 -7.13
C SER A 68 -13.25 2.65 -6.33
N LEU A 69 -12.66 3.75 -5.89
CA LEU A 69 -13.30 4.88 -5.24
C LEU A 69 -12.80 6.16 -5.92
N GLU A 70 -13.72 7.02 -6.36
CA GLU A 70 -13.39 8.35 -6.86
C GLU A 70 -14.16 9.41 -6.06
N LEU A 71 -13.44 10.45 -5.64
CA LEU A 71 -13.98 11.57 -4.88
C LEU A 71 -14.13 12.80 -5.77
N GLU A 72 -15.03 13.71 -5.42
CA GLU A 72 -15.26 14.97 -6.15
C GLU A 72 -14.03 15.89 -6.21
N ASN A 73 -13.11 15.78 -5.24
CA ASN A 73 -11.83 16.49 -5.28
C ASN A 73 -10.85 15.94 -6.34
N GLY A 74 -11.29 15.04 -7.22
CA GLY A 74 -10.48 14.41 -8.26
C GLY A 74 -9.59 13.27 -7.78
N SER A 75 -9.63 12.92 -6.51
CA SER A 75 -8.81 11.82 -5.96
C SER A 75 -9.40 10.46 -6.31
N LYS A 76 -8.54 9.52 -6.71
CA LYS A 76 -8.91 8.18 -7.15
C LYS A 76 -8.12 7.12 -6.40
N ILE A 77 -8.81 6.08 -5.96
CA ILE A 77 -8.22 4.93 -5.27
C ILE A 77 -8.60 3.66 -6.03
N LEU A 78 -7.61 2.92 -6.49
CA LEU A 78 -7.75 1.66 -7.21
C LEU A 78 -7.27 0.50 -6.36
N ALA A 79 -8.02 -0.60 -6.33
CA ALA A 79 -7.63 -1.85 -5.70
C ALA A 79 -7.46 -2.96 -6.73
N ALA A 80 -6.25 -3.52 -6.82
CA ALA A 80 -5.93 -4.57 -7.78
C ALA A 80 -4.94 -5.61 -7.21
N SER A 81 -4.78 -6.74 -7.90
CA SER A 81 -3.69 -7.66 -7.61
C SER A 81 -2.35 -7.09 -8.06
N THR A 82 -1.28 -7.41 -7.35
CA THR A 82 0.07 -7.03 -7.77
C THR A 82 0.46 -7.80 -9.02
N SER A 83 0.47 -7.11 -10.15
CA SER A 83 0.87 -7.64 -11.45
C SER A 83 1.63 -6.58 -12.24
N ALA A 84 2.45 -6.99 -13.21
CA ALA A 84 3.20 -6.06 -14.05
C ALA A 84 2.30 -5.06 -14.81
N SER A 85 1.03 -5.37 -15.01
CA SER A 85 0.05 -4.53 -15.71
C SER A 85 -0.79 -3.65 -14.78
N ALA A 86 -0.81 -3.93 -13.47
CA ALA A 86 -1.74 -3.28 -12.52
C ALA A 86 -1.58 -1.74 -12.46
N VAL A 87 -0.38 -1.24 -12.68
CA VAL A 87 -0.05 0.19 -12.59
C VAL A 87 0.52 0.75 -13.91
N ARG A 88 0.51 -0.05 -14.99
CA ARG A 88 0.98 0.43 -16.30
C ARG A 88 0.05 1.52 -16.84
N GLY A 89 0.65 2.60 -17.30
CA GLY A 89 -0.07 3.71 -17.95
C GLY A 89 -0.80 4.64 -16.99
N GLY A 90 -0.74 4.39 -15.67
CA GLY A 90 -1.28 5.30 -14.65
C GLY A 90 -0.19 6.14 -14.00
N SER A 91 -0.50 7.39 -13.70
CA SER A 91 0.31 8.23 -12.81
C SER A 91 -0.22 8.10 -11.39
N TYR A 92 0.59 7.61 -10.47
CA TYR A 92 0.20 7.40 -9.07
C TYR A 92 1.03 8.25 -8.12
N ASN A 93 0.36 8.90 -7.17
CA ASN A 93 1.00 9.64 -6.08
C ASN A 93 1.40 8.72 -4.94
N VAL A 94 0.61 7.67 -4.70
CA VAL A 94 0.90 6.65 -3.69
C VAL A 94 0.62 5.26 -4.23
N ILE A 95 1.56 4.35 -4.04
CA ILE A 95 1.40 2.92 -4.31
C ILE A 95 1.56 2.18 -3.00
N PHE A 96 0.53 1.49 -2.57
CA PHE A 96 0.54 0.65 -1.38
C PHE A 96 0.59 -0.82 -1.76
N LEU A 97 1.61 -1.52 -1.30
CA LEU A 97 1.83 -2.96 -1.50
C LEU A 97 1.63 -3.68 -0.17
N ASP A 98 0.54 -4.42 -0.04
CA ASP A 98 0.28 -5.27 1.13
C ASP A 98 0.65 -6.73 0.87
N GLU A 99 1.11 -7.41 1.91
CA GLU A 99 1.56 -8.81 1.88
C GLU A 99 2.64 -9.09 0.81
N PHE A 100 3.52 -8.13 0.57
CA PHE A 100 4.50 -8.18 -0.52
C PHE A 100 5.43 -9.40 -0.47
N ALA A 101 5.79 -9.92 0.72
CA ALA A 101 6.61 -11.11 0.87
C ALA A 101 5.97 -12.41 0.35
N PHE A 102 4.66 -12.37 0.05
CA PHE A 102 3.92 -13.51 -0.49
C PHE A 102 3.87 -13.51 -2.02
N ILE A 103 4.36 -12.47 -2.67
CA ILE A 103 4.41 -12.35 -4.12
C ILE A 103 5.63 -13.15 -4.63
N PRO A 104 5.46 -14.00 -5.67
CA PRO A 104 6.58 -14.68 -6.29
C PRO A 104 7.67 -13.70 -6.77
N ASN A 105 8.94 -14.06 -6.58
CA ASN A 105 10.06 -13.16 -6.90
C ASN A 105 10.03 -12.66 -8.36
N HIS A 106 9.72 -13.51 -9.34
CA HIS A 106 9.65 -13.12 -10.74
C HIS A 106 8.56 -12.08 -11.03
N ILE A 107 7.41 -12.14 -10.31
CA ILE A 107 6.34 -11.14 -10.42
C ILE A 107 6.78 -9.83 -9.75
N ALA A 108 7.43 -9.93 -8.59
CA ALA A 108 7.97 -8.77 -7.89
C ALA A 108 9.00 -8.02 -8.75
N ASP A 109 9.94 -8.75 -9.36
CA ASP A 109 10.97 -8.16 -10.24
C ASP A 109 10.34 -7.49 -11.47
N GLN A 110 9.37 -8.15 -12.13
CA GLN A 110 8.64 -7.58 -13.27
C GLN A 110 7.81 -6.35 -12.87
N PHE A 111 7.19 -6.39 -11.69
CA PHE A 111 6.43 -5.27 -11.17
C PHE A 111 7.32 -4.05 -10.96
N PHE A 112 8.44 -4.19 -10.25
CA PHE A 112 9.37 -3.07 -10.03
C PHE A 112 9.97 -2.56 -11.32
N ALA A 113 10.35 -3.43 -12.25
CA ALA A 113 10.85 -3.00 -13.57
C ALA A 113 9.80 -2.17 -14.34
N SER A 114 8.51 -2.48 -14.20
CA SER A 114 7.42 -1.74 -14.86
C SER A 114 7.02 -0.45 -14.14
N VAL A 115 7.18 -0.39 -12.81
CA VAL A 115 6.76 0.74 -11.97
C VAL A 115 7.88 1.76 -11.79
N TYR A 116 9.14 1.30 -11.80
CA TYR A 116 10.30 2.16 -11.57
C TYR A 116 10.36 3.38 -12.49
N PRO A 117 10.11 3.26 -13.81
CA PRO A 117 10.05 4.44 -14.69
C PRO A 117 8.94 5.43 -14.31
N THR A 118 7.80 4.91 -13.82
CA THR A 118 6.66 5.75 -13.38
C THR A 118 6.98 6.49 -12.08
N ILE A 119 7.73 5.84 -11.17
CA ILE A 119 8.19 6.47 -9.92
C ILE A 119 9.27 7.52 -10.21
N SER A 120 10.22 7.22 -11.10
CA SER A 120 11.34 8.10 -11.41
C SER A 120 10.96 9.30 -12.27
N SER A 121 9.91 9.20 -13.09
CA SER A 121 9.40 10.29 -13.93
C SER A 121 8.34 11.15 -13.23
N GLY A 122 7.75 10.66 -12.15
CA GLY A 122 6.70 11.34 -11.40
C GLY A 122 7.24 12.24 -10.30
N GLN A 123 6.65 13.41 -10.14
CA GLN A 123 6.91 14.25 -8.99
C GLN A 123 6.39 13.57 -7.71
N LYS A 124 7.29 13.00 -6.90
CA LYS A 124 7.02 12.51 -5.52
C LYS A 124 6.05 11.34 -5.38
N THR A 125 6.17 10.30 -6.21
CA THR A 125 5.44 9.05 -5.95
C THR A 125 5.96 8.39 -4.66
N LYS A 126 5.06 8.11 -3.72
CA LYS A 126 5.38 7.38 -2.48
C LYS A 126 5.04 5.90 -2.66
N VAL A 127 5.98 5.04 -2.31
CA VAL A 127 5.75 3.58 -2.30
C VAL A 127 5.77 3.08 -0.87
N ILE A 128 4.66 2.52 -0.41
CA ILE A 128 4.51 1.96 0.94
C ILE A 128 4.44 0.44 0.81
N ILE A 129 5.40 -0.25 1.38
CA ILE A 129 5.45 -1.71 1.35
C ILE A 129 5.27 -2.25 2.76
N VAL A 130 4.28 -3.11 2.92
CA VAL A 130 3.97 -3.75 4.20
C VAL A 130 3.95 -5.26 4.01
N SER A 131 4.63 -5.99 4.89
CA SER A 131 4.56 -7.44 4.89
C SER A 131 4.94 -8.05 6.23
N THR A 132 4.54 -9.30 6.43
CA THR A 132 5.17 -10.19 7.40
C THR A 132 6.37 -10.87 6.74
N PRO A 133 7.47 -11.12 7.46
CA PRO A 133 8.63 -11.83 6.90
C PRO A 133 8.24 -13.24 6.43
N ARG A 134 8.74 -13.63 5.27
CA ARG A 134 8.57 -14.98 4.72
C ARG A 134 9.84 -15.42 3.97
N GLY A 135 10.82 -15.90 4.69
CA GLY A 135 12.08 -16.39 4.10
C GLY A 135 12.93 -15.31 3.43
N MET A 136 13.96 -15.72 2.70
CA MET A 136 14.92 -14.86 2.01
C MET A 136 14.42 -14.51 0.59
N ASN A 137 13.31 -13.80 0.47
CA ASN A 137 12.72 -13.38 -0.78
C ASN A 137 13.12 -11.95 -1.19
N HIS A 138 12.47 -11.41 -2.23
CA HIS A 138 12.71 -10.04 -2.70
C HIS A 138 12.47 -9.00 -1.58
N PHE A 139 11.42 -9.18 -0.76
CA PHE A 139 11.15 -8.30 0.38
C PHE A 139 12.27 -8.31 1.42
N TYR A 140 12.87 -9.48 1.70
CA TYR A 140 14.02 -9.60 2.61
C TYR A 140 15.23 -8.81 2.08
N ARG A 141 15.55 -8.92 0.79
CA ARG A 141 16.66 -8.17 0.17
C ARG A 141 16.44 -6.68 0.26
N MET A 142 15.24 -6.20 -0.13
CA MET A 142 14.90 -4.77 -0.03
C MET A 142 14.99 -4.26 1.39
N TRP A 143 14.54 -5.05 2.35
CA TRP A 143 14.64 -4.73 3.77
C TRP A 143 16.08 -4.59 4.23
N HIS A 144 16.89 -5.58 3.96
CA HIS A 144 18.30 -5.63 4.36
C HIS A 144 19.12 -4.50 3.72
N ASP A 145 18.82 -4.16 2.48
CA ASP A 145 19.46 -3.04 1.79
C ASP A 145 19.01 -1.69 2.37
N ALA A 146 17.75 -1.57 2.81
CA ALA A 146 17.25 -0.39 3.49
C ALA A 146 17.91 -0.18 4.86
N GLU A 147 18.10 -1.25 5.65
CA GLU A 147 18.82 -1.18 6.94
C GLU A 147 20.29 -0.77 6.79
N ARG A 148 20.89 -1.09 5.66
CA ARG A 148 22.28 -0.75 5.33
C ARG A 148 22.43 0.58 4.59
N GLY A 149 21.34 1.29 4.34
CA GLY A 149 21.33 2.53 3.57
C GLY A 149 21.74 2.36 2.09
N LYS A 150 21.57 1.16 1.52
CA LYS A 150 21.91 0.86 0.13
C LYS A 150 20.78 1.19 -0.85
N ASN A 151 19.59 1.49 -0.36
CA ASN A 151 18.47 1.93 -1.15
C ASN A 151 17.77 3.13 -0.49
N GLU A 152 16.83 3.75 -1.19
CA GLU A 152 16.12 4.96 -0.75
C GLU A 152 14.95 4.66 0.21
N TYR A 153 14.71 3.39 0.59
CA TYR A 153 13.61 3.03 1.48
C TYR A 153 13.96 3.28 2.94
N LEU A 154 13.01 3.88 3.67
CA LEU A 154 13.06 3.96 5.12
C LEU A 154 12.52 2.65 5.70
N SER A 155 13.35 1.93 6.48
CA SER A 155 12.89 0.73 7.15
C SER A 155 12.25 1.06 8.50
N LEU A 156 11.01 0.59 8.71
CA LEU A 156 10.29 0.69 9.98
C LEU A 156 10.07 -0.71 10.54
N ILE A 157 10.68 -1.00 11.69
CA ILE A 157 10.52 -2.26 12.43
C ILE A 157 9.63 -2.02 13.64
N HIS A 158 8.60 -2.84 13.82
CA HIS A 158 7.99 -3.08 15.10
C HIS A 158 8.43 -4.45 15.60
N ILE A 159 9.32 -4.49 16.57
CA ILE A 159 9.71 -5.69 17.31
C ILE A 159 8.75 -5.77 18.50
N SER A 160 7.75 -6.66 18.43
CA SER A 160 7.12 -7.11 19.65
C SER A 160 8.18 -7.91 20.42
N GLU A 161 8.52 -7.50 21.61
CA GLU A 161 9.39 -8.29 22.50
C GLU A 161 8.82 -9.72 22.58
N PRO A 162 9.67 -10.76 22.43
CA PRO A 162 9.21 -12.11 22.70
C PRO A 162 8.73 -12.13 24.16
N THR A 163 7.47 -12.46 24.34
CA THR A 163 6.90 -12.69 25.66
C THR A 163 7.81 -13.73 26.33
N ARG A 164 8.60 -13.31 27.34
CA ARG A 164 9.31 -14.26 28.20
C ARG A 164 8.26 -15.17 28.77
N LEU A 165 8.27 -16.44 28.37
CA LEU A 165 7.57 -17.47 29.10
C LEU A 165 8.09 -17.44 30.52
N PRO A 166 7.23 -17.36 31.54
CA PRO A 166 7.69 -17.48 32.92
C PRO A 166 8.30 -18.85 33.08
N GLY A 167 9.58 -18.84 33.53
CA GLY A 167 10.29 -20.05 33.89
C GLY A 167 9.72 -20.67 35.17
#